data_adc4189870d130ec81264dc10abb3d87
#
_entry.id   adc4189870d130ec81264dc10abb3d87
#
_cell.length_a   1.000
_cell.length_b   1.000
_cell.length_c   1.000
_cell.angle_alpha   90.00
_cell.angle_beta   90.00
_cell.angle_gamma   90.00
#
_symmetry.space_group_name_H-M   'P 1'
#
loop_
_entity.id
_entity.type
_entity.pdbx_description
1 polymer ?
#
loop_
_entity_poly.entity_id
_entity_poly.type
_entity_poly.pdbx_seq_one_letter_code
_entity_poly.pdbx_strand_id
1 'polypeptide(L)'
;MVGWLQYRHSSFFELNSRIFAWSWTDERIHRAITTNSKTKFQLGSNTNMGNMRVAMYYNNHDVRVEEMPVPEIGPGELLVKVEASGICGSDVMEWYRIQRAPMVLGHEVAGTIVQAGAGVNRFREGDRMIVTHHVPCNACHYCLSGHHTVCDTLRETTFDPGGFSEYLRVPAINVDRGVFTMPDGVSFDDAAFAEPLACVYRGQRRANIQPGQSVIVLGSGLAGLLHINLARALGAGKIIATDMVPDRLEAAKNLGADHTFLATEDIPARLREVNDGRLADLVIVCTGAPPALQQGMDSVDRGGTVLFFAPTEPGVSISVPVNEMFFRNDATLTTTYAAAPGDLSTALEMIATGRVQVGQMISHRLGLDEAGLGFALTAEAQSSLKVIIQPQKGA
;
A
#
# COMPACT_ATOMS: atom_id res chain seq x y z
N MET A 1 47.11 31.64 25.18
CA MET A 1 47.94 30.76 26.03
C MET A 1 47.20 29.45 26.11
N VAL A 2 47.65 28.51 25.33
CA VAL A 2 48.32 27.24 25.65
C VAL A 2 47.36 26.29 26.42
N GLY A 3 47.04 25.10 26.02
CA GLY A 3 47.87 24.15 25.33
C GLY A 3 47.09 22.91 24.78
N TRP A 4 47.70 22.42 23.80
CA TRP A 4 47.43 21.13 23.14
C TRP A 4 47.90 19.97 24.02
N LEU A 5 47.16 18.88 24.08
CA LEU A 5 47.71 17.59 24.50
C LEU A 5 47.29 16.54 23.47
N GLN A 6 48.28 16.21 22.61
CA GLN A 6 48.34 14.99 21.82
C GLN A 6 48.63 13.80 22.74
N TYR A 7 47.96 12.69 22.55
CA TYR A 7 48.48 11.37 22.93
C TYR A 7 48.63 10.49 21.71
N ARG A 8 49.90 10.11 21.51
CA ARG A 8 50.38 9.15 20.51
C ARG A 8 50.44 7.74 21.09
N HIS A 9 50.10 6.77 20.23
CA HIS A 9 50.67 5.42 20.00
C HIS A 9 51.17 4.53 21.14
N SER A 10 50.69 3.30 21.11
CA SER A 10 51.48 2.06 20.80
C SER A 10 50.61 0.85 21.05
N SER A 11 50.29 0.03 20.05
CA SER A 11 50.96 -1.13 19.50
C SER A 11 50.81 -2.43 20.30
N PHE A 12 50.57 -3.50 19.50
CA PHE A 12 50.69 -4.93 19.76
C PHE A 12 49.49 -5.67 20.35
N PHE A 13 48.82 -6.46 19.51
CA PHE A 13 48.86 -7.93 19.64
C PHE A 13 48.39 -8.57 18.34
N GLU A 14 49.35 -9.16 17.60
CA GLU A 14 49.14 -10.26 16.67
C GLU A 14 48.76 -11.53 17.45
N LEU A 15 47.72 -12.19 17.04
CA LEU A 15 47.52 -13.63 17.40
C LEU A 15 46.90 -14.40 16.23
N ASN A 16 47.77 -15.06 15.53
CA ASN A 16 47.66 -16.40 14.90
C ASN A 16 46.31 -16.87 14.36
N SER A 17 46.26 -16.86 13.04
CA SER A 17 45.49 -17.76 12.19
C SER A 17 45.80 -19.24 12.48
N ARG A 18 44.87 -20.02 12.93
CA ARG A 18 44.87 -21.48 12.78
C ARG A 18 43.61 -21.89 12.01
N ILE A 19 43.79 -22.14 10.74
CA ILE A 19 42.89 -22.81 9.84
C ILE A 19 42.78 -24.27 10.29
N PHE A 20 41.63 -24.74 10.72
CA PHE A 20 41.30 -26.17 10.81
C PHE A 20 40.54 -26.57 9.54
N ALA A 21 41.27 -27.13 8.61
CA ALA A 21 40.70 -27.89 7.50
C ALA A 21 40.26 -29.25 8.04
N TRP A 22 38.98 -29.54 8.05
CA TRP A 22 38.43 -30.88 8.23
C TRP A 22 38.17 -31.48 6.87
N SER A 23 39.02 -32.44 6.47
CA SER A 23 38.75 -33.31 5.33
C SER A 23 37.82 -34.45 5.81
N TRP A 24 36.63 -34.51 5.25
CA TRP A 24 35.75 -35.65 5.40
C TRP A 24 35.95 -36.59 4.20
N THR A 25 36.76 -37.62 4.38
CA THR A 25 36.71 -38.84 3.57
C THR A 25 36.28 -40.00 4.47
N ASP A 26 34.99 -40.29 4.48
CA ASP A 26 34.48 -41.53 5.05
C ASP A 26 33.61 -42.27 4.02
N GLU A 27 34.19 -43.25 3.38
CA GLU A 27 33.59 -44.10 2.33
C GLU A 27 32.45 -45.02 2.84
N ARG A 28 31.97 -44.90 4.07
CA ARG A 28 30.98 -45.77 4.67
C ARG A 28 29.53 -45.26 4.57
N ILE A 29 29.27 -44.10 4.01
CA ILE A 29 27.90 -43.55 3.83
C ILE A 29 27.30 -43.89 2.46
N HIS A 30 28.05 -44.47 1.53
CA HIS A 30 27.57 -44.76 0.17
C HIS A 30 26.85 -46.12 0.00
N ARG A 31 26.56 -46.89 1.08
CA ARG A 31 25.89 -48.18 0.98
C ARG A 31 24.51 -48.32 1.60
N ALA A 32 23.88 -47.23 2.03
CA ALA A 32 22.58 -47.31 2.72
C ALA A 32 21.40 -46.65 1.96
N ILE A 33 21.57 -46.19 0.71
CA ILE A 33 20.48 -45.55 -0.07
C ILE A 33 20.29 -46.29 -1.41
N THR A 34 20.20 -47.61 -1.39
CA THR A 34 19.71 -48.36 -2.55
C THR A 34 18.91 -49.56 -2.07
N THR A 35 17.74 -49.33 -1.48
CA THR A 35 16.64 -50.29 -1.52
C THR A 35 15.30 -49.59 -1.30
N ASN A 36 14.54 -49.59 -2.37
CA ASN A 36 13.09 -49.64 -2.44
C ASN A 36 12.23 -48.52 -1.80
N SER A 37 11.73 -47.58 -2.63
CA SER A 37 10.28 -47.61 -2.87
C SER A 37 9.95 -46.79 -4.12
N LYS A 38 9.46 -47.49 -5.14
CA LYS A 38 8.76 -46.86 -6.27
C LYS A 38 7.40 -46.37 -5.75
N THR A 39 7.39 -45.32 -4.96
CA THR A 39 6.18 -44.51 -4.79
C THR A 39 6.14 -43.57 -5.98
N LYS A 40 5.32 -43.92 -6.98
CA LYS A 40 4.90 -42.99 -8.00
C LYS A 40 4.19 -41.85 -7.29
N PHE A 41 4.89 -40.75 -7.07
CA PHE A 41 4.20 -39.47 -6.92
C PHE A 41 3.41 -39.25 -8.22
N GLN A 42 2.11 -39.41 -8.13
CA GLN A 42 1.21 -38.85 -9.14
C GLN A 42 1.43 -37.34 -9.06
N LEU A 43 2.19 -36.81 -10.00
CA LEU A 43 2.11 -35.41 -10.37
C LEU A 43 0.64 -35.15 -10.65
N GLY A 44 0.00 -34.33 -9.81
CA GLY A 44 -1.35 -33.85 -10.05
C GLY A 44 -1.44 -33.33 -11.48
N SER A 45 -2.53 -33.59 -12.12
CA SER A 45 -2.84 -33.19 -13.49
C SER A 45 -2.48 -31.73 -13.68
N ASN A 46 -1.47 -31.46 -14.51
CA ASN A 46 -1.19 -30.14 -15.06
C ASN A 46 -2.40 -29.82 -15.96
N THR A 47 -3.44 -29.24 -15.41
CA THR A 47 -4.53 -28.65 -16.17
C THR A 47 -3.98 -27.36 -16.75
N ASN A 48 -3.46 -27.42 -17.97
CA ASN A 48 -3.20 -26.24 -18.77
C ASN A 48 -4.54 -25.47 -18.88
N MET A 49 -4.70 -24.41 -18.09
CA MET A 49 -5.93 -23.61 -18.04
C MET A 49 -6.10 -22.72 -19.30
N GLY A 50 -5.19 -22.81 -20.26
CA GLY A 50 -5.25 -22.03 -21.50
C GLY A 50 -4.80 -20.58 -21.31
N ASN A 51 -5.38 -19.69 -22.11
CA ASN A 51 -5.14 -18.25 -22.04
C ASN A 51 -6.15 -17.58 -21.12
N MET A 52 -5.78 -16.42 -20.62
CA MET A 52 -6.60 -15.49 -19.86
C MET A 52 -6.53 -14.10 -20.46
N ARG A 53 -7.53 -13.27 -20.20
CA ARG A 53 -7.54 -11.86 -20.57
C ARG A 53 -6.86 -11.03 -19.49
N VAL A 54 -6.15 -9.98 -19.92
CA VAL A 54 -5.48 -9.00 -19.07
C VAL A 54 -5.67 -7.60 -19.63
N ALA A 55 -5.67 -6.59 -18.77
CA ALA A 55 -5.55 -5.19 -19.20
C ALA A 55 -4.07 -4.82 -19.23
N MET A 56 -3.49 -4.79 -20.43
CA MET A 56 -2.10 -4.43 -20.67
C MET A 56 -1.95 -2.91 -20.73
N TYR A 57 -1.16 -2.37 -19.83
CA TYR A 57 -0.86 -0.94 -19.74
C TYR A 57 0.35 -0.58 -20.60
N TYR A 58 0.18 0.34 -21.53
CA TYR A 58 1.25 0.96 -22.32
C TYR A 58 1.52 2.40 -21.88
N ASN A 59 0.45 3.18 -21.62
CA ASN A 59 0.43 4.51 -21.01
C ASN A 59 -1.00 4.83 -20.56
N ASN A 60 -1.24 6.00 -19.94
CA ASN A 60 -2.57 6.35 -19.43
C ASN A 60 -3.67 6.46 -20.49
N HIS A 61 -3.32 6.59 -21.77
CA HIS A 61 -4.26 6.68 -22.90
C HIS A 61 -4.33 5.38 -23.71
N ASP A 62 -3.51 4.39 -23.35
CA ASP A 62 -3.41 3.13 -24.07
C ASP A 62 -3.32 1.96 -23.09
N VAL A 63 -4.48 1.48 -22.68
CA VAL A 63 -4.67 0.26 -21.88
C VAL A 63 -5.58 -0.66 -22.67
N ARG A 64 -5.09 -1.83 -23.05
CA ARG A 64 -5.75 -2.77 -23.96
C ARG A 64 -5.99 -4.10 -23.32
N VAL A 65 -7.09 -4.77 -23.72
CA VAL A 65 -7.26 -6.18 -23.40
C VAL A 65 -6.38 -7.01 -24.34
N GLU A 66 -5.56 -7.86 -23.76
CA GLU A 66 -4.71 -8.82 -24.44
C GLU A 66 -4.87 -10.21 -23.81
N GLU A 67 -4.45 -11.23 -24.54
CA GLU A 67 -4.40 -12.59 -24.04
C GLU A 67 -2.98 -12.98 -23.64
N MET A 68 -2.86 -13.68 -22.54
CA MET A 68 -1.61 -14.31 -22.10
C MET A 68 -1.90 -15.65 -21.43
N PRO A 69 -0.93 -16.57 -21.36
CA PRO A 69 -1.13 -17.83 -20.65
C PRO A 69 -1.50 -17.60 -19.19
N VAL A 70 -2.42 -18.42 -18.65
CA VAL A 70 -2.65 -18.46 -17.22
C VAL A 70 -1.36 -18.90 -16.51
N PRO A 71 -0.88 -18.17 -15.47
CA PRO A 71 0.37 -18.52 -14.81
C PRO A 71 0.36 -19.90 -14.16
N GLU A 72 1.40 -20.68 -14.39
CA GLU A 72 1.61 -21.93 -13.66
C GLU A 72 2.15 -21.63 -12.25
N ILE A 73 1.67 -22.38 -11.26
CA ILE A 73 2.11 -22.24 -9.88
C ILE A 73 3.08 -23.34 -9.45
N GLY A 74 4.05 -22.95 -8.64
CA GLY A 74 4.99 -23.85 -7.98
C GLY A 74 4.62 -24.20 -6.53
N PRO A 75 5.50 -24.93 -5.83
CA PRO A 75 5.31 -25.20 -4.40
C PRO A 75 5.24 -23.89 -3.58
N GLY A 76 4.30 -23.83 -2.65
CA GLY A 76 4.10 -22.68 -1.78
C GLY A 76 3.33 -21.52 -2.40
N GLU A 77 2.96 -21.58 -3.68
CA GLU A 77 2.29 -20.52 -4.42
C GLU A 77 0.77 -20.74 -4.50
N LEU A 78 0.03 -19.71 -4.86
CA LEU A 78 -1.41 -19.78 -5.12
C LEU A 78 -1.72 -19.25 -6.52
N LEU A 79 -2.70 -19.87 -7.19
CA LEU A 79 -3.40 -19.27 -8.32
C LEU A 79 -4.72 -18.70 -7.82
N VAL A 80 -4.95 -17.44 -8.10
CA VAL A 80 -6.13 -16.69 -7.64
C VAL A 80 -6.93 -16.21 -8.84
N LYS A 81 -8.22 -16.50 -8.85
CA LYS A 81 -9.19 -15.87 -9.72
C LYS A 81 -9.50 -14.49 -9.16
N VAL A 82 -9.18 -13.45 -9.91
CA VAL A 82 -9.42 -12.07 -9.48
C VAL A 82 -10.89 -11.74 -9.63
N GLU A 83 -11.55 -11.37 -8.54
CA GLU A 83 -12.96 -10.98 -8.54
C GLU A 83 -13.12 -9.45 -8.56
N ALA A 84 -12.22 -8.73 -7.87
CA ALA A 84 -12.17 -7.28 -7.85
C ALA A 84 -10.72 -6.78 -7.70
N SER A 85 -10.38 -5.74 -8.46
CA SER A 85 -9.10 -5.03 -8.32
C SER A 85 -9.31 -3.53 -8.48
N GLY A 86 -8.93 -2.75 -7.48
CA GLY A 86 -9.06 -1.30 -7.50
C GLY A 86 -7.98 -0.64 -8.36
N ILE A 87 -8.36 0.41 -9.11
CA ILE A 87 -7.37 1.29 -9.74
C ILE A 87 -6.88 2.29 -8.69
N CYS A 88 -5.57 2.29 -8.44
CA CYS A 88 -4.89 3.21 -7.53
C CYS A 88 -4.45 4.48 -8.26
N GLY A 89 -4.36 5.60 -7.54
CA GLY A 89 -3.73 6.82 -8.07
C GLY A 89 -2.29 6.58 -8.55
N SER A 90 -1.56 5.64 -7.94
CA SER A 90 -0.22 5.27 -8.38
C SER A 90 -0.18 4.52 -9.71
N ASP A 91 -1.27 3.90 -10.16
CA ASP A 91 -1.34 3.23 -11.46
C ASP A 91 -1.38 4.23 -12.61
N VAL A 92 -1.95 5.41 -12.37
CA VAL A 92 -2.06 6.50 -13.35
C VAL A 92 -0.94 7.56 -13.22
N MET A 93 0.06 7.34 -12.36
CA MET A 93 1.28 8.16 -12.31
C MET A 93 2.20 7.77 -13.47
N GLU A 94 1.97 8.37 -14.64
CA GLU A 94 2.63 7.97 -15.89
C GLU A 94 4.15 8.06 -15.81
N TRP A 95 4.71 9.14 -15.23
CA TRP A 95 6.17 9.29 -15.04
C TRP A 95 6.80 8.13 -14.26
N TYR A 96 6.02 7.47 -13.42
CA TYR A 96 6.48 6.32 -12.61
C TYR A 96 6.27 4.99 -13.34
N ARG A 97 5.17 4.83 -14.11
CA ARG A 97 4.80 3.57 -14.75
C ARG A 97 5.42 3.36 -16.13
N ILE A 98 5.55 4.43 -16.91
CA ILE A 98 5.98 4.37 -18.31
C ILE A 98 7.35 3.69 -18.51
N GLN A 99 8.23 3.78 -17.52
CA GLN A 99 9.57 3.16 -17.59
C GLN A 99 9.55 1.63 -17.58
N ARG A 100 8.42 1.02 -17.19
CA ARG A 100 8.25 -0.44 -17.08
C ARG A 100 7.19 -0.97 -18.04
N ALA A 101 6.52 -0.11 -18.77
CA ALA A 101 5.53 -0.50 -19.78
C ALA A 101 6.19 -1.24 -20.96
N PRO A 102 5.51 -2.23 -21.61
CA PRO A 102 4.16 -2.70 -21.26
C PRO A 102 4.13 -3.61 -20.03
N MET A 103 3.06 -3.51 -19.22
CA MET A 103 2.88 -4.35 -18.03
C MET A 103 1.41 -4.45 -17.63
N VAL A 104 1.04 -5.51 -16.91
CA VAL A 104 -0.26 -5.61 -16.24
C VAL A 104 -0.13 -4.96 -14.86
N LEU A 105 -0.96 -3.96 -14.59
CA LEU A 105 -1.03 -3.26 -13.31
C LEU A 105 -2.10 -3.88 -12.40
N GLY A 106 -2.40 -3.21 -11.29
CA GLY A 106 -3.37 -3.64 -10.28
C GLY A 106 -2.71 -4.32 -9.09
N HIS A 107 -2.94 -3.75 -7.92
CA HIS A 107 -2.33 -4.23 -6.67
C HIS A 107 -3.29 -4.18 -5.47
N GLU A 108 -4.53 -3.76 -5.68
CA GLU A 108 -5.59 -3.73 -4.69
C GLU A 108 -6.57 -4.88 -4.96
N VAL A 109 -6.18 -6.11 -4.63
CA VAL A 109 -6.79 -7.34 -5.14
C VAL A 109 -7.59 -8.07 -4.08
N ALA A 110 -8.81 -8.46 -4.47
CA ALA A 110 -9.63 -9.45 -3.79
C ALA A 110 -10.05 -10.55 -4.77
N GLY A 111 -10.03 -11.82 -4.34
CA GLY A 111 -10.30 -12.93 -5.23
C GLY A 111 -10.57 -14.25 -4.54
N THR A 112 -10.68 -15.30 -5.33
CA THR A 112 -10.93 -16.68 -4.91
C THR A 112 -9.75 -17.56 -5.30
N ILE A 113 -9.24 -18.36 -4.37
CA ILE A 113 -8.16 -19.31 -4.63
C ILE A 113 -8.72 -20.44 -5.52
N VAL A 114 -8.12 -20.65 -6.69
CA VAL A 114 -8.51 -21.73 -7.62
C VAL A 114 -7.50 -22.87 -7.66
N GLN A 115 -6.26 -22.64 -7.21
CA GLN A 115 -5.26 -23.69 -7.06
C GLN A 115 -4.28 -23.33 -5.95
N ALA A 116 -3.90 -24.33 -5.14
CA ALA A 116 -2.89 -24.19 -4.10
C ALA A 116 -1.71 -25.14 -4.38
N GLY A 117 -0.50 -24.57 -4.42
CA GLY A 117 0.73 -25.31 -4.66
C GLY A 117 1.10 -26.23 -3.50
N ALA A 118 1.94 -27.22 -3.77
CA ALA A 118 2.41 -28.18 -2.76
C ALA A 118 3.02 -27.42 -1.55
N GLY A 119 2.67 -27.84 -0.33
CA GLY A 119 3.15 -27.23 0.92
C GLY A 119 2.32 -26.05 1.42
N VAL A 120 1.34 -25.55 0.67
CA VAL A 120 0.37 -24.58 1.19
C VAL A 120 -0.63 -25.32 2.10
N ASN A 121 -0.61 -25.01 3.40
CA ASN A 121 -1.47 -25.65 4.40
C ASN A 121 -2.49 -24.72 5.05
N ARG A 122 -2.31 -23.39 4.90
CA ARG A 122 -3.17 -22.36 5.51
C ARG A 122 -4.39 -22.02 4.67
N PHE A 123 -4.32 -22.29 3.36
CA PHE A 123 -5.31 -21.90 2.37
C PHE A 123 -5.66 -23.10 1.49
N ARG A 124 -6.88 -23.10 0.95
CA ARG A 124 -7.40 -24.14 0.06
C ARG A 124 -8.18 -23.53 -1.09
N GLU A 125 -8.42 -24.30 -2.12
CA GLU A 125 -9.30 -23.95 -3.22
C GLU A 125 -10.70 -23.59 -2.72
N GLY A 126 -11.26 -22.51 -3.26
CA GLY A 126 -12.54 -21.92 -2.86
C GLY A 126 -12.44 -20.87 -1.76
N ASP A 127 -11.31 -20.73 -1.07
CA ASP A 127 -11.17 -19.67 -0.05
C ASP A 127 -11.18 -18.29 -0.72
N ARG A 128 -11.98 -17.38 -0.13
CA ARG A 128 -12.01 -15.95 -0.50
C ARG A 128 -10.90 -15.21 0.21
N MET A 129 -10.15 -14.38 -0.50
CA MET A 129 -8.94 -13.77 0.05
C MET A 129 -8.67 -12.38 -0.48
N ILE A 130 -7.88 -11.63 0.29
CA ILE A 130 -7.13 -10.47 -0.17
C ILE A 130 -5.65 -10.78 -0.09
N VAL A 131 -4.87 -10.05 -0.87
CA VAL A 131 -3.42 -10.21 -0.85
C VAL A 131 -2.72 -8.85 -1.04
N THR A 132 -1.62 -8.65 -0.30
CA THR A 132 -0.71 -7.53 -0.60
C THR A 132 0.40 -7.97 -1.54
N HIS A 133 0.70 -7.14 -2.52
CA HIS A 133 1.84 -7.32 -3.43
C HIS A 133 3.17 -7.10 -2.70
N HIS A 134 3.17 -6.30 -1.64
CA HIS A 134 4.34 -5.89 -0.88
C HIS A 134 4.47 -6.66 0.44
N VAL A 135 5.50 -7.53 0.54
CA VAL A 135 5.80 -8.26 1.77
C VAL A 135 7.27 -8.10 2.19
N PRO A 136 7.56 -7.80 3.46
CA PRO A 136 8.92 -7.62 3.95
C PRO A 136 9.64 -8.95 4.18
N CYS A 137 10.98 -8.94 4.22
CA CYS A 137 11.76 -10.12 4.59
C CYS A 137 11.67 -10.46 6.09
N ASN A 138 11.30 -9.51 6.95
CA ASN A 138 11.22 -9.59 8.42
C ASN A 138 12.56 -9.86 9.14
N ALA A 139 13.69 -9.84 8.43
CA ALA A 139 15.00 -10.19 8.98
C ALA A 139 16.08 -9.13 8.77
N CYS A 140 15.92 -8.20 7.81
CA CYS A 140 16.92 -7.16 7.56
C CYS A 140 16.90 -6.07 8.65
N HIS A 141 17.94 -5.24 8.66
CA HIS A 141 18.06 -4.11 9.57
C HIS A 141 16.78 -3.25 9.66
N TYR A 142 16.20 -2.90 8.51
CA TYR A 142 14.99 -2.08 8.44
C TYR A 142 13.78 -2.77 9.09
N CYS A 143 13.58 -4.06 8.81
CA CYS A 143 12.48 -4.83 9.41
C CYS A 143 12.63 -4.95 10.93
N LEU A 144 13.83 -5.28 11.41
CA LEU A 144 14.11 -5.43 12.84
C LEU A 144 14.00 -4.09 13.61
N SER A 145 14.13 -2.96 12.90
CA SER A 145 13.91 -1.61 13.45
C SER A 145 12.47 -1.10 13.26
N GLY A 146 11.52 -1.95 12.80
CA GLY A 146 10.11 -1.56 12.60
C GLY A 146 9.81 -0.79 11.30
N HIS A 147 10.79 -0.66 10.42
CA HIS A 147 10.68 0.06 9.14
C HIS A 147 10.44 -0.90 7.96
N HIS A 148 9.40 -1.75 8.04
CA HIS A 148 9.11 -2.80 7.05
C HIS A 148 8.98 -2.28 5.61
N THR A 149 8.38 -1.10 5.40
CA THR A 149 8.10 -0.58 4.06
C THR A 149 9.32 -0.03 3.32
N VAL A 150 10.48 0.08 3.96
CA VAL A 150 11.75 0.42 3.32
C VAL A 150 12.68 -0.80 3.18
N CYS A 151 12.17 -2.00 3.46
CA CYS A 151 12.83 -3.27 3.19
C CYS A 151 12.94 -3.50 1.68
N ASP A 152 14.11 -3.89 1.18
CA ASP A 152 14.31 -4.11 -0.25
C ASP A 152 13.41 -5.24 -0.77
N THR A 153 13.27 -6.35 -0.03
CA THR A 153 12.34 -7.42 -0.39
C THR A 153 10.90 -6.91 -0.56
N LEU A 154 10.42 -6.05 0.35
CA LEU A 154 9.07 -5.48 0.20
C LEU A 154 8.94 -4.64 -1.08
N ARG A 155 9.97 -3.90 -1.43
CA ARG A 155 9.96 -3.03 -2.61
C ARG A 155 10.06 -3.79 -3.93
N GLU A 156 10.54 -5.03 -3.90
CA GLU A 156 10.73 -5.91 -5.06
C GLU A 156 9.61 -6.92 -5.25
N THR A 157 8.89 -7.30 -4.17
CA THR A 157 7.79 -8.27 -4.26
C THR A 157 6.61 -7.70 -5.05
N THR A 158 5.98 -8.57 -5.85
CA THR A 158 4.80 -8.24 -6.66
C THR A 158 4.02 -9.52 -6.99
N PHE A 159 2.90 -9.37 -7.70
CA PHE A 159 2.11 -10.46 -8.29
C PHE A 159 2.61 -10.78 -9.70
N ASP A 160 2.10 -11.88 -10.26
CA ASP A 160 2.34 -12.25 -11.64
C ASP A 160 1.02 -12.64 -12.32
N PRO A 161 0.54 -11.84 -13.32
CA PRO A 161 1.15 -10.63 -13.86
C PRO A 161 0.80 -9.36 -13.07
N GLY A 162 -0.39 -9.22 -12.55
CA GLY A 162 -0.96 -8.09 -11.83
C GLY A 162 -2.47 -8.24 -11.69
N GLY A 163 -3.12 -7.42 -10.86
CA GLY A 163 -4.52 -7.56 -10.49
C GLY A 163 -5.53 -7.20 -11.60
N PHE A 164 -5.09 -6.57 -12.69
CA PHE A 164 -5.98 -6.34 -13.85
C PHE A 164 -5.89 -7.49 -14.86
N SER A 165 -6.10 -8.70 -14.34
CA SER A 165 -6.09 -9.98 -15.06
C SER A 165 -7.20 -10.89 -14.52
N GLU A 166 -7.64 -11.87 -15.32
CA GLU A 166 -8.64 -12.85 -14.84
C GLU A 166 -8.08 -13.76 -13.74
N TYR A 167 -6.79 -14.09 -13.83
CA TYR A 167 -6.07 -14.89 -12.84
C TYR A 167 -4.72 -14.26 -12.55
N LEU A 168 -4.23 -14.46 -11.34
CA LEU A 168 -2.86 -14.09 -10.97
C LEU A 168 -2.22 -15.17 -10.10
N ARG A 169 -0.90 -15.32 -10.25
CA ARG A 169 -0.06 -16.11 -9.37
C ARG A 169 0.40 -15.26 -8.19
N VAL A 170 0.23 -15.79 -7.00
CA VAL A 170 0.74 -15.22 -5.76
C VAL A 170 2.02 -15.97 -5.39
N PRO A 171 3.20 -15.32 -5.41
CA PRO A 171 4.47 -15.96 -5.07
C PRO A 171 4.49 -16.48 -3.63
N ALA A 172 5.26 -17.52 -3.37
CA ALA A 172 5.33 -18.21 -2.08
C ALA A 172 5.60 -17.27 -0.89
N ILE A 173 6.45 -16.27 -1.07
CA ILE A 173 6.73 -15.27 -0.03
C ILE A 173 5.49 -14.41 0.31
N ASN A 174 4.66 -14.08 -0.68
CA ASN A 174 3.41 -13.35 -0.48
C ASN A 174 2.36 -14.26 0.17
N VAL A 175 2.31 -15.55 -0.21
CA VAL A 175 1.44 -16.55 0.44
C VAL A 175 1.77 -16.69 1.92
N ASP A 176 3.06 -16.77 2.26
CA ASP A 176 3.53 -16.88 3.65
C ASP A 176 3.11 -15.69 4.52
N ARG A 177 3.16 -14.47 4.00
CA ARG A 177 3.13 -13.24 4.80
C ARG A 177 2.01 -12.27 4.48
N GLY A 178 1.44 -12.31 3.29
CA GLY A 178 0.60 -11.25 2.74
C GLY A 178 -0.78 -11.67 2.27
N VAL A 179 -1.18 -12.94 2.42
CA VAL A 179 -2.53 -13.42 2.10
C VAL A 179 -3.38 -13.50 3.37
N PHE A 180 -4.59 -12.97 3.30
CA PHE A 180 -5.57 -12.98 4.39
C PHE A 180 -6.92 -13.48 3.86
N THR A 181 -7.53 -14.42 4.61
CA THR A 181 -8.89 -14.88 4.33
C THR A 181 -9.87 -13.74 4.55
N MET A 182 -10.80 -13.56 3.63
CA MET A 182 -11.86 -12.56 3.78
C MET A 182 -12.89 -13.02 4.81
N PRO A 183 -13.30 -12.15 5.72
CA PRO A 183 -14.43 -12.42 6.61
C PRO A 183 -15.74 -12.60 5.83
N ASP A 184 -16.64 -13.42 6.38
CA ASP A 184 -17.98 -13.58 5.84
C ASP A 184 -18.71 -12.23 5.81
N GLY A 185 -19.50 -12.01 4.76
CA GLY A 185 -20.29 -10.78 4.58
C GLY A 185 -19.54 -9.60 3.94
N VAL A 186 -18.19 -9.64 3.83
CA VAL A 186 -17.43 -8.62 3.10
C VAL A 186 -17.51 -8.93 1.60
N SER A 187 -17.91 -7.96 0.77
CA SER A 187 -17.89 -8.10 -0.68
C SER A 187 -16.45 -8.05 -1.22
N PHE A 188 -16.20 -8.60 -2.43
CA PHE A 188 -14.89 -8.47 -3.07
C PHE A 188 -14.54 -7.01 -3.38
N ASP A 189 -15.53 -6.23 -3.78
CA ASP A 189 -15.36 -4.80 -4.03
C ASP A 189 -14.91 -4.04 -2.77
N ASP A 190 -15.54 -4.30 -1.61
CA ASP A 190 -15.15 -3.67 -0.36
C ASP A 190 -13.78 -4.19 0.12
N ALA A 191 -13.51 -5.48 -0.07
CA ALA A 191 -12.24 -6.09 0.31
C ALA A 191 -11.05 -5.54 -0.49
N ALA A 192 -11.25 -5.13 -1.74
CA ALA A 192 -10.23 -4.48 -2.56
C ALA A 192 -9.74 -3.15 -1.95
N PHE A 193 -10.53 -2.51 -1.06
CA PHE A 193 -10.08 -1.33 -0.32
C PHE A 193 -9.12 -1.64 0.82
N ALA A 194 -8.91 -2.90 1.17
CA ALA A 194 -8.02 -3.23 2.30
C ALA A 194 -6.59 -2.72 2.07
N GLU A 195 -6.09 -2.78 0.82
CA GLU A 195 -4.75 -2.28 0.49
C GLU A 195 -4.66 -0.74 0.65
N PRO A 196 -5.46 0.09 -0.02
CA PRO A 196 -5.37 1.54 0.14
C PRO A 196 -5.72 2.01 1.56
N LEU A 197 -6.65 1.35 2.26
CA LEU A 197 -6.94 1.65 3.65
C LEU A 197 -5.75 1.29 4.58
N ALA A 198 -5.02 0.23 4.29
CA ALA A 198 -3.81 -0.12 5.04
C ALA A 198 -2.73 0.95 4.91
N CYS A 199 -2.55 1.53 3.72
CA CYS A 199 -1.64 2.65 3.50
C CYS A 199 -2.05 3.88 4.32
N VAL A 200 -3.34 4.21 4.33
CA VAL A 200 -3.93 5.30 5.11
C VAL A 200 -3.79 5.04 6.62
N TYR A 201 -4.12 3.84 7.08
CA TYR A 201 -3.95 3.42 8.49
C TYR A 201 -2.50 3.56 8.95
N ARG A 202 -1.57 3.06 8.15
CA ARG A 202 -0.14 3.22 8.43
C ARG A 202 0.26 4.70 8.52
N GLY A 203 -0.24 5.55 7.61
CA GLY A 203 0.02 6.98 7.61
C GLY A 203 -0.42 7.64 8.92
N GLN A 204 -1.65 7.44 9.34
CA GLN A 204 -2.19 8.01 10.58
C GLN A 204 -1.50 7.44 11.83
N ARG A 205 -1.17 6.14 11.84
CA ARG A 205 -0.40 5.53 12.92
C ARG A 205 1.01 6.13 13.04
N ARG A 206 1.69 6.40 11.91
CA ARG A 206 3.00 7.07 11.91
C ARG A 206 2.92 8.52 12.36
N ALA A 207 1.84 9.21 12.01
CA ALA A 207 1.55 10.57 12.48
C ALA A 207 1.09 10.60 13.95
N ASN A 208 0.94 9.42 14.59
CA ASN A 208 0.56 9.26 15.98
C ASN A 208 -0.78 9.94 16.31
N ILE A 209 -1.79 9.76 15.44
CA ILE A 209 -3.13 10.32 15.67
C ILE A 209 -3.69 9.91 17.04
N GLN A 210 -4.24 10.87 17.77
CA GLN A 210 -4.84 10.65 19.08
C GLN A 210 -6.33 11.00 19.08
N PRO A 211 -7.17 10.29 19.86
CA PRO A 211 -8.56 10.70 20.06
C PRO A 211 -8.65 12.14 20.54
N GLY A 212 -9.65 12.87 20.05
CA GLY A 212 -9.91 14.26 20.38
C GLY A 212 -9.10 15.30 19.59
N GLN A 213 -8.06 14.90 18.84
CA GLN A 213 -7.29 15.83 17.99
C GLN A 213 -8.16 16.42 16.89
N SER A 214 -7.88 17.67 16.53
CA SER A 214 -8.37 18.30 15.31
C SER A 214 -7.50 17.85 14.12
N VAL A 215 -8.15 17.40 13.05
CA VAL A 215 -7.51 16.87 11.85
C VAL A 215 -7.95 17.67 10.64
N ILE A 216 -7.00 18.12 9.82
CA ILE A 216 -7.33 18.63 8.49
C ILE A 216 -6.74 17.71 7.42
N VAL A 217 -7.55 17.42 6.40
CA VAL A 217 -7.16 16.64 5.22
C VAL A 217 -7.17 17.56 3.99
N LEU A 218 -6.00 17.76 3.40
CA LEU A 218 -5.81 18.56 2.21
C LEU A 218 -5.84 17.69 0.96
N GLY A 219 -6.93 17.78 0.19
CA GLY A 219 -7.29 16.91 -0.92
C GLY A 219 -8.22 15.79 -0.51
N SER A 220 -9.45 15.83 -1.02
CA SER A 220 -10.56 14.89 -0.74
C SER A 220 -10.78 13.89 -1.89
N GLY A 221 -9.71 13.48 -2.59
CA GLY A 221 -9.71 12.31 -3.45
C GLY A 221 -9.85 11.02 -2.62
N LEU A 222 -9.76 9.83 -3.23
CA LEU A 222 -9.93 8.56 -2.52
C LEU A 222 -9.10 8.47 -1.23
N ALA A 223 -7.81 8.77 -1.29
CA ALA A 223 -6.93 8.72 -0.12
C ALA A 223 -7.40 9.68 0.99
N GLY A 224 -7.78 10.90 0.62
CA GLY A 224 -8.30 11.88 1.57
C GLY A 224 -9.61 11.43 2.22
N LEU A 225 -10.53 10.88 1.44
CA LEU A 225 -11.80 10.34 1.96
C LEU A 225 -11.57 9.17 2.92
N LEU A 226 -10.63 8.27 2.60
CA LEU A 226 -10.22 7.19 3.51
C LEU A 226 -9.59 7.74 4.79
N HIS A 227 -8.77 8.79 4.70
CA HIS A 227 -8.20 9.46 5.87
C HIS A 227 -9.27 10.10 6.76
N ILE A 228 -10.28 10.75 6.19
CA ILE A 228 -11.40 11.34 6.91
C ILE A 228 -12.20 10.26 7.66
N ASN A 229 -12.59 9.21 6.94
CA ASN A 229 -13.39 8.12 7.52
C ASN A 229 -12.59 7.40 8.63
N LEU A 230 -11.32 7.10 8.38
CA LEU A 230 -10.46 6.46 9.38
C LEU A 230 -10.21 7.37 10.60
N ALA A 231 -9.95 8.66 10.41
CA ALA A 231 -9.75 9.60 11.52
C ALA A 231 -10.98 9.65 12.42
N ARG A 232 -12.18 9.64 11.83
CA ARG A 232 -13.45 9.55 12.59
C ARG A 232 -13.53 8.23 13.37
N ALA A 233 -13.19 7.10 12.74
CA ALA A 233 -13.18 5.78 13.38
C ALA A 233 -12.17 5.68 14.53
N LEU A 234 -11.06 6.42 14.46
CA LEU A 234 -10.03 6.49 15.49
C LEU A 234 -10.30 7.52 16.57
N GLY A 235 -11.44 8.25 16.48
CA GLY A 235 -11.88 9.16 17.53
C GLY A 235 -11.35 10.59 17.42
N ALA A 236 -10.96 11.04 16.23
CA ALA A 236 -10.62 12.45 16.01
C ALA A 236 -11.76 13.38 16.47
N GLY A 237 -11.42 14.52 17.04
CA GLY A 237 -12.35 15.51 17.55
C GLY A 237 -13.05 16.26 16.42
N LYS A 238 -12.39 17.23 15.83
CA LYS A 238 -12.86 17.95 14.64
C LYS A 238 -12.12 17.46 13.40
N ILE A 239 -12.84 17.20 12.32
CA ILE A 239 -12.28 16.80 11.02
C ILE A 239 -12.67 17.85 9.99
N ILE A 240 -11.64 18.45 9.38
CA ILE A 240 -11.79 19.46 8.35
C ILE A 240 -11.24 18.88 7.03
N ALA A 241 -11.89 19.16 5.91
CA ALA A 241 -11.44 18.69 4.61
C ALA A 241 -11.39 19.82 3.59
N THR A 242 -10.43 19.75 2.66
CA THR A 242 -10.35 20.69 1.54
C THR A 242 -10.24 19.96 0.21
N ASP A 243 -10.79 20.54 -0.84
CA ASP A 243 -10.59 20.11 -2.22
C ASP A 243 -10.88 21.29 -3.19
N MET A 244 -10.47 21.14 -4.44
CA MET A 244 -10.84 22.04 -5.52
C MET A 244 -12.22 21.72 -6.11
N VAL A 245 -12.71 20.49 -5.92
CA VAL A 245 -13.94 19.94 -6.52
C VAL A 245 -15.06 19.90 -5.48
N PRO A 246 -16.17 20.65 -5.68
CA PRO A 246 -17.28 20.70 -4.71
C PRO A 246 -17.90 19.32 -4.38
N ASP A 247 -18.06 18.44 -5.37
CA ASP A 247 -18.62 17.11 -5.16
C ASP A 247 -17.79 16.25 -4.21
N ARG A 248 -16.47 16.43 -4.21
CA ARG A 248 -15.56 15.76 -3.27
C ARG A 248 -15.69 16.32 -1.85
N LEU A 249 -15.97 17.61 -1.71
CA LEU A 249 -16.25 18.21 -0.41
C LEU A 249 -17.56 17.68 0.17
N GLU A 250 -18.56 17.41 -0.66
CA GLU A 250 -19.81 16.78 -0.21
C GLU A 250 -19.57 15.31 0.19
N ALA A 251 -18.79 14.57 -0.60
CA ALA A 251 -18.36 13.21 -0.23
C ALA A 251 -17.59 13.20 1.11
N ALA A 252 -16.73 14.19 1.34
CA ALA A 252 -15.99 14.34 2.58
C ALA A 252 -16.92 14.54 3.80
N LYS A 253 -17.96 15.35 3.68
CA LYS A 253 -18.99 15.52 4.72
C LYS A 253 -19.70 14.21 5.03
N ASN A 254 -20.14 13.51 3.98
CA ASN A 254 -20.85 12.23 4.13
C ASN A 254 -19.98 11.15 4.79
N LEU A 255 -18.66 11.27 4.69
CA LEU A 255 -17.69 10.35 5.28
C LEU A 255 -17.13 10.81 6.62
N GLY A 256 -17.61 11.93 7.17
CA GLY A 256 -17.32 12.31 8.54
C GLY A 256 -16.52 13.61 8.72
N ALA A 257 -16.32 14.42 7.69
CA ALA A 257 -15.78 15.77 7.86
C ALA A 257 -16.83 16.69 8.49
N ASP A 258 -16.45 17.41 9.55
CA ASP A 258 -17.33 18.38 10.22
C ASP A 258 -17.42 19.69 9.44
N HIS A 259 -16.31 20.08 8.78
CA HIS A 259 -16.23 21.29 7.96
C HIS A 259 -15.50 20.99 6.65
N THR A 260 -15.92 21.68 5.59
CA THR A 260 -15.26 21.56 4.27
C THR A 260 -15.07 22.94 3.68
N PHE A 261 -13.93 23.20 3.05
CA PHE A 261 -13.57 24.45 2.42
C PHE A 261 -12.99 24.23 1.03
N LEU A 262 -13.19 25.17 0.12
CA LEU A 262 -12.45 25.15 -1.14
C LEU A 262 -10.96 25.38 -0.86
N ALA A 263 -10.10 24.62 -1.51
CA ALA A 263 -8.65 24.69 -1.30
C ALA A 263 -8.04 26.04 -1.71
N THR A 264 -8.81 26.89 -2.39
CA THR A 264 -8.43 28.27 -2.78
C THR A 264 -8.70 29.31 -1.68
N GLU A 265 -9.40 28.93 -0.60
CA GLU A 265 -9.66 29.81 0.53
C GLU A 265 -8.39 29.95 1.42
N ASP A 266 -8.38 30.96 2.31
CA ASP A 266 -7.35 31.06 3.35
C ASP A 266 -7.58 29.99 4.42
N ILE A 267 -7.01 28.81 4.21
CA ILE A 267 -7.26 27.64 5.07
C ILE A 267 -6.78 27.86 6.51
N PRO A 268 -5.61 28.46 6.79
CA PRO A 268 -5.23 28.81 8.15
C PRO A 268 -6.25 29.72 8.86
N ALA A 269 -6.81 30.71 8.17
CA ALA A 269 -7.87 31.56 8.72
C ALA A 269 -9.15 30.77 8.99
N ARG A 270 -9.60 29.96 8.00
CA ARG A 270 -10.77 29.08 8.15
C ARG A 270 -10.63 28.08 9.30
N LEU A 271 -9.45 27.51 9.49
CA LEU A 271 -9.19 26.63 10.64
C LEU A 271 -9.42 27.34 11.96
N ARG A 272 -8.89 28.58 12.10
CA ARG A 272 -9.09 29.34 13.35
C ARG A 272 -10.55 29.68 13.62
N GLU A 273 -11.35 29.93 12.57
CA GLU A 273 -12.78 30.18 12.69
C GLU A 273 -13.55 28.99 13.30
N VAL A 274 -13.18 27.76 12.90
CA VAL A 274 -13.92 26.55 13.29
C VAL A 274 -13.24 25.72 14.37
N ASN A 275 -11.99 26.03 14.77
CA ASN A 275 -11.19 25.26 15.71
C ASN A 275 -10.73 26.10 16.93
N ASP A 276 -11.63 26.89 17.47
CA ASP A 276 -11.43 27.67 18.70
C ASP A 276 -10.18 28.57 18.67
N GLY A 277 -9.94 29.23 17.52
CA GLY A 277 -8.79 30.11 17.27
C GLY A 277 -7.46 29.38 16.99
N ARG A 278 -7.46 28.04 16.97
CA ARG A 278 -6.24 27.23 16.76
C ARG A 278 -6.15 26.72 15.31
N LEU A 279 -4.93 26.31 14.93
CA LEU A 279 -4.66 25.50 13.75
C LEU A 279 -4.94 24.01 14.06
N ALA A 280 -4.58 23.09 13.15
CA ALA A 280 -4.87 21.67 13.31
C ALA A 280 -3.76 20.94 14.09
N ASP A 281 -4.16 20.01 14.96
CA ASP A 281 -3.22 19.13 15.66
C ASP A 281 -2.57 18.11 14.69
N LEU A 282 -3.31 17.70 13.65
CA LEU A 282 -2.82 16.82 12.60
C LEU A 282 -3.25 17.36 11.22
N VAL A 283 -2.28 17.57 10.36
CA VAL A 283 -2.46 17.94 8.96
C VAL A 283 -2.07 16.76 8.07
N ILE A 284 -2.96 16.34 7.16
CA ILE A 284 -2.71 15.24 6.23
C ILE A 284 -2.77 15.78 4.80
N VAL A 285 -1.65 15.73 4.09
CA VAL A 285 -1.56 16.25 2.72
C VAL A 285 -1.73 15.08 1.74
N CYS A 286 -2.91 14.99 1.13
CA CYS A 286 -3.33 13.92 0.21
C CYS A 286 -3.23 14.30 -1.27
N THR A 287 -2.48 15.33 -1.61
CA THR A 287 -2.22 15.77 -3.00
C THR A 287 -0.76 16.16 -3.16
N GLY A 288 -0.20 15.91 -4.33
CA GLY A 288 1.18 16.30 -4.68
C GLY A 288 1.31 17.75 -5.17
N ALA A 289 0.24 18.55 -5.15
CA ALA A 289 0.25 19.93 -5.62
C ALA A 289 1.10 20.82 -4.69
N PRO A 290 2.12 21.55 -5.23
CA PRO A 290 3.01 22.38 -4.39
C PRO A 290 2.29 23.40 -3.49
N PRO A 291 1.20 24.08 -3.91
CA PRO A 291 0.46 24.97 -3.01
C PRO A 291 -0.13 24.25 -1.79
N ALA A 292 -0.61 22.99 -1.94
CA ALA A 292 -1.15 22.22 -0.84
C ALA A 292 -0.08 21.76 0.16
N LEU A 293 1.15 21.50 -0.32
CA LEU A 293 2.27 21.18 0.55
C LEU A 293 2.60 22.36 1.47
N GLN A 294 2.65 23.59 0.91
CA GLN A 294 2.86 24.81 1.70
C GLN A 294 1.69 25.06 2.64
N GLN A 295 0.44 24.96 2.15
CA GLN A 295 -0.77 25.14 2.95
C GLN A 295 -0.79 24.14 4.13
N GLY A 296 -0.25 22.94 3.94
CA GLY A 296 -0.10 21.94 5.01
C GLY A 296 0.81 22.43 6.14
N MET A 297 1.94 23.04 5.82
CA MET A 297 2.84 23.59 6.82
C MET A 297 2.24 24.83 7.53
N ASP A 298 1.48 25.66 6.79
CA ASP A 298 0.86 26.86 7.35
C ASP A 298 -0.38 26.55 8.22
N SER A 299 -0.87 25.29 8.17
CA SER A 299 -2.10 24.84 8.84
C SER A 299 -1.86 24.03 10.12
N VAL A 300 -0.60 23.71 10.46
CA VAL A 300 -0.27 22.93 11.66
C VAL A 300 -0.16 23.81 12.91
N ASP A 301 -0.77 23.37 14.00
CA ASP A 301 -0.64 24.04 15.30
C ASP A 301 0.67 23.66 16.02
N ARG A 302 0.99 24.37 17.10
CA ARG A 302 2.14 24.05 17.98
C ARG A 302 2.01 22.65 18.57
N GLY A 303 3.08 21.88 18.52
CA GLY A 303 3.09 20.46 18.89
C GLY A 303 2.38 19.54 17.90
N GLY A 304 1.87 20.10 16.79
CA GLY A 304 1.13 19.33 15.78
C GLY A 304 2.04 18.59 14.80
N THR A 305 1.42 17.77 13.98
CA THR A 305 2.10 16.93 12.99
C THR A 305 1.58 17.22 11.57
N VAL A 306 2.48 17.34 10.59
CA VAL A 306 2.15 17.32 9.17
C VAL A 306 2.57 15.97 8.59
N LEU A 307 1.59 15.24 8.06
CA LEU A 307 1.80 13.99 7.31
C LEU A 307 1.73 14.26 5.81
N PHE A 308 2.85 14.17 5.12
CA PHE A 308 2.90 14.16 3.66
C PHE A 308 2.61 12.74 3.17
N PHE A 309 1.39 12.52 2.68
CA PHE A 309 0.90 11.21 2.27
C PHE A 309 1.06 10.98 0.76
N ALA A 310 0.64 11.94 -0.05
CA ALA A 310 0.72 11.83 -1.51
C ALA A 310 2.16 12.08 -2.01
N PRO A 311 2.63 11.30 -3.01
CA PRO A 311 3.88 11.60 -3.68
C PRO A 311 3.74 12.86 -4.57
N THR A 312 4.87 13.47 -4.88
CA THR A 312 5.01 14.54 -5.86
C THR A 312 5.74 14.05 -7.10
N GLU A 313 5.76 14.82 -8.16
CA GLU A 313 6.69 14.59 -9.26
C GLU A 313 8.14 14.74 -8.79
N PRO A 314 9.09 14.04 -9.45
CA PRO A 314 10.51 14.19 -9.15
C PRO A 314 10.97 15.64 -9.27
N GLY A 315 11.79 16.08 -8.31
CA GLY A 315 12.35 17.45 -8.30
C GLY A 315 11.49 18.51 -7.60
N VAL A 316 10.27 18.21 -7.23
CA VAL A 316 9.45 19.13 -6.40
C VAL A 316 10.09 19.26 -5.02
N SER A 317 10.24 20.49 -4.57
CA SER A 317 10.76 20.86 -3.26
C SER A 317 9.89 21.91 -2.59
N ILE A 318 9.94 21.95 -1.25
CA ILE A 318 9.25 22.94 -0.43
C ILE A 318 10.25 23.62 0.50
N SER A 319 10.04 24.92 0.76
CA SER A 319 10.80 25.61 1.80
C SER A 319 10.19 25.33 3.16
N VAL A 320 11.03 24.97 4.14
CA VAL A 320 10.62 24.78 5.52
C VAL A 320 11.12 25.97 6.35
N PRO A 321 10.22 26.81 6.90
CA PRO A 321 10.60 27.89 7.79
C PRO A 321 11.00 27.32 9.17
N VAL A 322 12.28 26.97 9.30
CA VAL A 322 12.80 26.18 10.42
C VAL A 322 12.52 26.82 11.77
N ASN A 323 12.70 28.16 11.85
CA ASN A 323 12.51 28.86 13.11
C ASN A 323 11.03 28.88 13.55
N GLU A 324 10.12 29.12 12.59
CA GLU A 324 8.68 29.21 12.83
C GLU A 324 8.04 27.86 13.08
N MET A 325 8.57 26.80 12.46
CA MET A 325 8.04 25.45 12.59
C MET A 325 8.54 24.73 13.84
N PHE A 326 9.84 24.84 14.12
CA PHE A 326 10.47 23.99 15.14
C PHE A 326 10.82 24.74 16.41
N PHE A 327 11.42 25.95 16.32
CA PHE A 327 11.81 26.67 17.51
C PHE A 327 10.57 27.18 18.26
N ARG A 328 10.35 26.67 19.46
CA ARG A 328 9.20 26.95 20.35
C ARG A 328 7.83 26.47 19.88
N ASN A 329 7.72 25.92 18.68
CA ASN A 329 6.47 25.38 18.14
C ASN A 329 6.43 23.86 18.12
N ASP A 330 7.60 23.20 18.13
CA ASP A 330 7.73 21.73 18.32
C ASP A 330 6.91 20.93 17.29
N ALA A 331 6.77 21.43 16.05
CA ALA A 331 6.02 20.78 15.00
C ALA A 331 6.79 19.58 14.42
N THR A 332 6.09 18.51 14.10
CA THR A 332 6.63 17.31 13.47
C THR A 332 6.28 17.26 11.99
N LEU A 333 7.26 16.99 11.13
CA LEU A 333 7.04 16.63 9.73
C LEU A 333 7.30 15.14 9.54
N THR A 334 6.34 14.42 8.99
CA THR A 334 6.45 12.97 8.78
C THR A 334 5.90 12.55 7.43
N THR A 335 6.25 11.34 7.00
CA THR A 335 5.81 10.75 5.75
C THR A 335 5.55 9.25 5.92
N THR A 336 4.89 8.64 4.94
CA THR A 336 4.64 7.21 4.88
C THR A 336 4.83 6.71 3.46
N TYR A 337 5.09 5.41 3.32
CA TYR A 337 5.14 4.71 2.03
C TYR A 337 4.54 3.33 2.19
N ALA A 338 3.59 2.97 1.30
CA ALA A 338 2.95 1.66 1.26
C ALA A 338 2.37 1.19 2.62
N ALA A 339 2.08 -0.10 2.75
CA ALA A 339 1.64 -0.74 3.97
C ALA A 339 2.42 -2.04 4.21
N ALA A 340 2.50 -2.48 5.46
CA ALA A 340 2.99 -3.80 5.79
C ALA A 340 1.80 -4.79 5.96
N PRO A 341 2.03 -6.11 5.91
CA PRO A 341 0.95 -7.10 6.04
C PRO A 341 0.06 -6.92 7.28
N GLY A 342 0.63 -6.50 8.41
CA GLY A 342 -0.14 -6.22 9.62
C GLY A 342 -1.09 -5.01 9.48
N ASP A 343 -0.70 -4.00 8.70
CA ASP A 343 -1.57 -2.87 8.39
C ASP A 343 -2.75 -3.31 7.51
N LEU A 344 -2.52 -4.26 6.55
CA LEU A 344 -3.55 -4.84 5.69
C LEU A 344 -4.58 -5.65 6.49
N SER A 345 -4.12 -6.49 7.41
CA SER A 345 -4.99 -7.26 8.30
C SER A 345 -5.90 -6.34 9.14
N THR A 346 -5.33 -5.25 9.69
CA THR A 346 -6.10 -4.26 10.45
C THR A 346 -7.13 -3.54 9.57
N ALA A 347 -6.75 -3.16 8.36
CA ALA A 347 -7.67 -2.51 7.42
C ALA A 347 -8.85 -3.42 7.04
N LEU A 348 -8.58 -4.69 6.76
CA LEU A 348 -9.63 -5.68 6.47
C LEU A 348 -10.61 -5.82 7.64
N GLU A 349 -10.12 -5.88 8.88
CA GLU A 349 -10.94 -5.94 10.08
C GLU A 349 -11.80 -4.68 10.27
N MET A 350 -11.24 -3.49 9.99
CA MET A 350 -12.01 -2.24 10.06
C MET A 350 -13.14 -2.19 9.03
N ILE A 351 -12.92 -2.75 7.84
CA ILE A 351 -13.97 -2.88 6.82
C ILE A 351 -15.02 -3.89 7.28
N ALA A 352 -14.60 -5.07 7.72
CA ALA A 352 -15.47 -6.17 8.14
C ALA A 352 -16.40 -5.78 9.31
N THR A 353 -15.88 -4.98 10.24
CA THR A 353 -16.65 -4.48 11.40
C THR A 353 -17.46 -3.22 11.12
N GLY A 354 -17.42 -2.70 9.88
CA GLY A 354 -18.13 -1.48 9.48
C GLY A 354 -17.59 -0.19 10.13
N ARG A 355 -16.42 -0.23 10.77
CA ARG A 355 -15.79 0.95 11.36
C ARG A 355 -15.33 1.95 10.30
N VAL A 356 -14.90 1.45 9.14
CA VAL A 356 -14.58 2.23 7.96
C VAL A 356 -15.51 1.77 6.84
N GLN A 357 -16.33 2.68 6.33
CA GLN A 357 -17.33 2.38 5.30
C GLN A 357 -16.75 2.76 3.93
N VAL A 358 -16.46 1.76 3.10
CA VAL A 358 -15.78 1.95 1.81
C VAL A 358 -16.71 1.89 0.60
N GLY A 359 -17.79 1.13 0.70
CA GLY A 359 -18.69 0.85 -0.44
C GLY A 359 -19.26 2.10 -1.12
N GLN A 360 -19.54 3.17 -0.33
CA GLN A 360 -20.03 4.44 -0.86
C GLN A 360 -18.98 5.27 -1.62
N MET A 361 -17.70 4.88 -1.58
CA MET A 361 -16.63 5.48 -2.36
C MET A 361 -16.49 4.87 -3.75
N ILE A 362 -17.19 3.75 -4.05
CA ILE A 362 -17.11 3.10 -5.36
C ILE A 362 -17.99 3.86 -6.34
N SER A 363 -17.35 4.58 -7.26
CA SER A 363 -18.04 5.31 -8.31
C SER A 363 -18.30 4.49 -9.57
N HIS A 364 -17.40 3.53 -9.89
CA HIS A 364 -17.48 2.74 -11.12
C HIS A 364 -17.08 1.28 -10.87
N ARG A 365 -17.79 0.36 -11.56
CA ARG A 365 -17.48 -1.07 -11.64
C ARG A 365 -17.40 -1.47 -13.10
N LEU A 366 -16.19 -1.71 -13.58
CA LEU A 366 -15.88 -1.90 -14.99
C LEU A 366 -15.33 -3.31 -15.23
N GLY A 367 -15.54 -3.86 -16.43
CA GLY A 367 -14.87 -5.08 -16.89
C GLY A 367 -13.46 -4.79 -17.41
N LEU A 368 -12.71 -5.83 -17.79
CA LEU A 368 -11.40 -5.66 -18.43
C LEU A 368 -11.49 -4.86 -19.73
N ASP A 369 -12.55 -5.07 -20.52
CA ASP A 369 -12.78 -4.36 -21.79
C ASP A 369 -12.93 -2.84 -21.61
N GLU A 370 -13.29 -2.42 -20.40
CA GLU A 370 -13.48 -1.02 -20.01
C GLU A 370 -12.28 -0.47 -19.19
N ALA A 371 -11.19 -1.23 -19.07
CA ALA A 371 -10.05 -0.81 -18.22
C ALA A 371 -9.45 0.54 -18.67
N GLY A 372 -9.35 0.77 -19.99
CA GLY A 372 -8.89 2.05 -20.54
C GLY A 372 -9.75 3.24 -20.06
N LEU A 373 -11.09 3.08 -20.04
CA LEU A 373 -11.99 4.07 -19.45
C LEU A 373 -11.70 4.26 -17.95
N GLY A 374 -11.48 3.17 -17.23
CA GLY A 374 -11.15 3.22 -15.80
C GLY A 374 -9.88 4.00 -15.49
N PHE A 375 -8.84 3.83 -16.30
CA PHE A 375 -7.59 4.59 -16.20
C PHE A 375 -7.81 6.07 -16.49
N ALA A 376 -8.55 6.42 -17.57
CA ALA A 376 -8.87 7.80 -17.90
C ALA A 376 -9.64 8.49 -16.75
N LEU A 377 -10.71 7.86 -16.24
CA LEU A 377 -11.50 8.39 -15.12
C LEU A 377 -10.66 8.61 -13.86
N THR A 378 -9.69 7.72 -13.59
CA THR A 378 -8.82 7.84 -12.42
C THR A 378 -7.76 8.93 -12.63
N ALA A 379 -7.20 9.06 -13.83
CA ALA A 379 -6.19 10.07 -14.16
C ALA A 379 -6.79 11.48 -14.17
N GLU A 380 -7.96 11.68 -14.77
CA GLU A 380 -8.66 12.96 -14.79
C GLU A 380 -9.13 13.41 -13.40
N ALA A 381 -9.45 12.44 -12.57
CA ALA A 381 -9.79 12.63 -11.16
C ALA A 381 -10.91 13.65 -10.90
N GLN A 382 -11.86 13.82 -11.82
CA GLN A 382 -12.97 14.79 -11.71
C GLN A 382 -14.25 14.13 -11.20
N SER A 383 -14.74 13.12 -11.92
CA SER A 383 -16.03 12.46 -11.70
C SER A 383 -15.92 11.09 -11.02
N SER A 384 -14.71 10.63 -10.71
CA SER A 384 -14.48 9.35 -10.06
C SER A 384 -13.91 9.51 -8.65
N LEU A 385 -14.30 8.58 -7.77
CA LEU A 385 -13.67 8.37 -6.47
C LEU A 385 -12.85 7.08 -6.50
N LYS A 386 -13.52 5.93 -6.58
CA LYS A 386 -12.89 4.61 -6.75
C LYS A 386 -13.46 3.89 -7.96
N VAL A 387 -12.56 3.46 -8.82
CA VAL A 387 -12.87 2.56 -9.94
C VAL A 387 -12.43 1.17 -9.57
N ILE A 388 -13.34 0.19 -9.65
CA ILE A 388 -13.07 -1.23 -9.44
C ILE A 388 -13.13 -1.92 -10.80
N ILE A 389 -12.07 -2.64 -11.15
CA ILE A 389 -12.07 -3.59 -12.27
C ILE A 389 -12.54 -4.93 -11.74
N GLN A 390 -13.54 -5.50 -12.37
CA GLN A 390 -14.07 -6.84 -12.12
C GLN A 390 -13.70 -7.72 -13.33
N PRO A 391 -12.55 -8.42 -13.32
CA PRO A 391 -12.03 -9.10 -14.50
C PRO A 391 -12.96 -10.18 -15.06
N GLN A 392 -13.85 -10.71 -14.23
CA GLN A 392 -14.81 -11.75 -14.62
C GLN A 392 -16.10 -11.18 -15.24
N LYS A 393 -16.28 -9.86 -15.22
CA LYS A 393 -17.46 -9.22 -15.82
C LYS A 393 -17.34 -9.26 -17.35
N GLY A 394 -18.32 -9.88 -18.00
CA GLY A 394 -18.34 -10.03 -19.46
C GLY A 394 -17.47 -11.17 -20.01
N ALA A 395 -16.97 -12.06 -19.14
CA ALA A 395 -16.19 -13.25 -19.51
C ALA A 395 -17.11 -14.39 -19.97
#